data_779764ae7114fd42794b97d14868abac
#
_entry.id   779764ae7114fd42794b97d14868abac
#
_cell.length_a   1.000
_cell.length_b   1.000
_cell.length_c   1.000
_cell.angle_alpha   90.00
_cell.angle_beta   90.00
_cell.angle_gamma   90.00
#
_symmetry.space_group_name_H-M   'P 1'
#
loop_
_entity.id
_entity.type
_entity.pdbx_description
1 polymer ?
#
loop_
_entity_poly.entity_id
_entity_poly.type
_entity_poly.pdbx_seq_one_letter_code
_entity_poly.pdbx_strand_id
1 'polypeptide(L)'
;MAAVETIVAFNETLPDGKKLLGIKFDVEPYGSKEWKAGGDQRRQVMRDYLSYLNQVNDYLSMAAPEMELAVDVPFWWDKTEFEIVFDGQKKLFVEHVQDRVDWLGIMSYRRDPSEIVKLVGIELNYASNFGHLRSVAPSMETGNISGKEAYISFGGVPVKQFRSSLNSLRNTYANNPYVRCIMLHHYDSLRAYLDETFSQ
;
A
#
# COMPACT_ATOMS: atom_id res chain seq x y z
N MET A 1 -17.95 -6.80 3.04
CA MET A 1 -18.39 -6.37 4.38
C MET A 1 -18.27 -7.46 5.44
N ALA A 2 -18.81 -8.67 5.28
CA ALA A 2 -18.78 -9.72 6.32
C ALA A 2 -17.39 -9.96 6.98
N ALA A 3 -16.31 -9.95 6.21
CA ALA A 3 -14.96 -10.09 6.77
C ALA A 3 -14.57 -8.90 7.69
N VAL A 4 -14.93 -7.68 7.32
CA VAL A 4 -14.69 -6.47 8.15
C VAL A 4 -15.45 -6.56 9.47
N GLU A 5 -16.73 -6.90 9.41
CA GLU A 5 -17.59 -7.08 10.58
C GLU A 5 -17.03 -8.15 11.53
N THR A 6 -16.55 -9.26 10.95
CA THR A 6 -15.92 -10.36 11.73
C THR A 6 -14.64 -9.89 12.42
N ILE A 7 -13.79 -9.10 11.73
CA ILE A 7 -12.54 -8.58 12.30
C ILE A 7 -12.83 -7.59 13.42
N VAL A 8 -13.80 -6.69 13.25
CA VAL A 8 -14.20 -5.73 14.27
C VAL A 8 -14.75 -6.46 15.50
N ALA A 9 -15.68 -7.40 15.32
CA ALA A 9 -16.22 -8.19 16.41
C ALA A 9 -15.13 -9.00 17.15
N PHE A 10 -14.19 -9.58 16.41
CA PHE A 10 -13.03 -10.25 17.02
C PHE A 10 -12.17 -9.28 17.83
N ASN A 11 -11.90 -8.09 17.27
CA ASN A 11 -11.08 -7.07 17.93
C ASN A 11 -11.69 -6.63 19.27
N GLU A 12 -13.02 -6.56 19.37
CA GLU A 12 -13.73 -6.25 20.62
C GLU A 12 -13.47 -7.30 21.72
N THR A 13 -13.23 -8.56 21.36
CA THR A 13 -12.91 -9.62 22.33
C THR A 13 -11.48 -9.57 22.87
N LEU A 14 -10.60 -8.80 22.25
CA LEU A 14 -9.20 -8.71 22.66
C LEU A 14 -9.01 -7.78 23.86
N PRO A 15 -8.09 -8.14 24.79
CA PRO A 15 -7.73 -7.24 25.90
C PRO A 15 -7.11 -5.94 25.38
N ASP A 16 -7.25 -4.87 26.17
CA ASP A 16 -6.57 -3.62 25.93
C ASP A 16 -5.05 -3.84 25.78
N GLY A 17 -4.45 -3.18 24.81
CA GLY A 17 -3.03 -3.36 24.46
C GLY A 17 -2.72 -4.57 23.55
N LYS A 18 -3.72 -5.39 23.20
CA LYS A 18 -3.63 -6.47 22.19
C LYS A 18 -4.59 -6.27 21.02
N LYS A 19 -5.31 -5.17 21.02
CA LYS A 19 -6.24 -4.84 19.93
C LYS A 19 -5.51 -4.56 18.63
N LEU A 20 -6.14 -4.95 17.53
CA LEU A 20 -5.71 -4.59 16.18
C LEU A 20 -5.87 -3.08 16.00
N LEU A 21 -4.87 -2.46 15.39
CA LEU A 21 -4.87 -1.01 15.14
C LEU A 21 -5.65 -0.63 13.89
N GLY A 22 -5.96 -1.59 13.03
CA GLY A 22 -6.68 -1.33 11.79
C GLY A 22 -6.81 -2.56 10.91
N ILE A 23 -7.39 -2.33 9.74
CA ILE A 23 -7.56 -3.34 8.69
C ILE A 23 -6.80 -2.85 7.45
N LYS A 24 -6.05 -3.74 6.85
CA LYS A 24 -5.34 -3.48 5.60
C LYS A 24 -5.77 -4.47 4.54
N PHE A 25 -6.16 -3.97 3.38
CA PHE A 25 -6.51 -4.77 2.22
C PHE A 25 -5.39 -4.78 1.18
N ASP A 26 -5.18 -5.95 0.61
CA ASP A 26 -4.39 -6.15 -0.60
C ASP A 26 -5.33 -6.72 -1.67
N VAL A 27 -6.10 -5.84 -2.31
CA VAL A 27 -7.06 -6.21 -3.34
C VAL A 27 -6.55 -5.75 -4.70
N GLU A 28 -6.28 -6.70 -5.56
CA GLU A 28 -5.68 -6.52 -6.88
C GLU A 28 -6.71 -6.67 -8.02
N PRO A 29 -7.61 -5.68 -8.23
CA PRO A 29 -8.70 -5.80 -9.19
C PRO A 29 -8.20 -5.90 -10.64
N TYR A 30 -6.96 -5.50 -10.90
CA TYR A 30 -6.32 -5.58 -12.22
C TYR A 30 -6.10 -7.03 -12.70
N GLY A 31 -6.24 -8.02 -11.82
CA GLY A 31 -6.29 -9.43 -12.19
C GLY A 31 -7.56 -9.84 -12.90
N SER A 32 -8.67 -9.09 -12.73
CA SER A 32 -9.99 -9.43 -13.26
C SER A 32 -10.09 -9.31 -14.80
N LYS A 33 -11.08 -9.99 -15.36
CA LYS A 33 -11.38 -9.92 -16.82
C LYS A 33 -11.88 -8.53 -17.20
N GLU A 34 -12.70 -7.94 -16.35
CA GLU A 34 -13.34 -6.64 -16.53
C GLU A 34 -12.28 -5.53 -16.53
N TRP A 35 -11.31 -5.60 -15.64
CA TRP A 35 -10.18 -4.66 -15.64
C TRP A 35 -9.35 -4.77 -16.93
N LYS A 36 -9.01 -5.99 -17.34
CA LYS A 36 -8.20 -6.27 -18.54
C LYS A 36 -8.91 -5.87 -19.83
N ALA A 37 -10.23 -5.90 -19.86
CA ALA A 37 -11.02 -5.44 -20.99
C ALA A 37 -10.88 -3.92 -21.24
N GLY A 38 -10.51 -3.15 -20.23
CA GLY A 38 -10.31 -1.70 -20.36
C GLY A 38 -11.62 -0.91 -20.47
N GLY A 39 -11.52 0.31 -20.95
CA GLY A 39 -12.68 1.16 -21.25
C GLY A 39 -13.66 1.28 -20.07
N ASP A 40 -14.98 1.16 -20.36
CA ASP A 40 -16.03 1.30 -19.35
C ASP A 40 -16.03 0.19 -18.31
N GLN A 41 -15.63 -1.04 -18.69
CA GLN A 41 -15.58 -2.16 -17.75
C GLN A 41 -14.51 -1.90 -16.67
N ARG A 42 -13.31 -1.45 -17.04
CA ARG A 42 -12.27 -1.05 -16.08
C ARG A 42 -12.77 0.09 -15.20
N ARG A 43 -13.37 1.12 -15.79
CA ARG A 43 -13.92 2.25 -15.01
C ARG A 43 -14.99 1.79 -14.00
N GLN A 44 -15.79 0.80 -14.37
CA GLN A 44 -16.79 0.25 -13.44
C GLN A 44 -16.10 -0.47 -12.27
N VAL A 45 -15.10 -1.31 -12.52
CA VAL A 45 -14.32 -1.98 -11.46
C VAL A 45 -13.68 -0.95 -10.52
N MET A 46 -13.13 0.15 -11.04
CA MET A 46 -12.57 1.23 -10.23
C MET A 46 -13.64 1.89 -9.34
N ARG A 47 -14.84 2.17 -9.88
CA ARG A 47 -15.96 2.73 -9.10
C ARG A 47 -16.44 1.76 -8.02
N ASP A 48 -16.56 0.49 -8.35
CA ASP A 48 -16.99 -0.54 -7.40
C ASP A 48 -15.98 -0.67 -6.25
N TYR A 49 -14.68 -0.62 -6.56
CA TYR A 49 -13.62 -0.59 -5.56
C TYR A 49 -13.74 0.62 -4.62
N LEU A 50 -13.91 1.84 -5.16
CA LEU A 50 -14.07 3.05 -4.35
C LEU A 50 -15.36 3.01 -3.52
N SER A 51 -16.45 2.51 -4.09
CA SER A 51 -17.72 2.32 -3.37
C SER A 51 -17.57 1.33 -2.21
N TYR A 52 -16.78 0.28 -2.40
CA TYR A 52 -16.47 -0.65 -1.32
C TYR A 52 -15.65 0.00 -0.20
N LEU A 53 -14.63 0.81 -0.56
CA LEU A 53 -13.86 1.56 0.45
C LEU A 53 -14.74 2.54 1.24
N ASN A 54 -15.66 3.24 0.57
CA ASN A 54 -16.66 4.09 1.26
C ASN A 54 -17.45 3.27 2.29
N GLN A 55 -17.99 2.11 1.88
CA GLN A 55 -18.77 1.26 2.80
C GLN A 55 -17.95 0.78 4.00
N VAL A 56 -16.68 0.42 3.79
CA VAL A 56 -15.79 -0.01 4.90
C VAL A 56 -15.51 1.17 5.83
N ASN A 57 -15.18 2.34 5.26
CA ASN A 57 -14.88 3.54 6.05
C ASN A 57 -16.08 4.00 6.87
N ASP A 58 -17.28 4.02 6.27
CA ASP A 58 -18.53 4.35 6.94
C ASP A 58 -18.80 3.38 8.11
N TYR A 59 -18.60 2.08 7.87
CA TYR A 59 -18.79 1.06 8.90
C TYR A 59 -17.77 1.22 10.06
N LEU A 60 -16.47 1.36 9.74
CA LEU A 60 -15.44 1.54 10.77
C LEU A 60 -15.68 2.82 11.57
N SER A 61 -16.05 3.93 10.93
CA SER A 61 -16.35 5.20 11.60
C SER A 61 -17.46 5.07 12.65
N MET A 62 -18.41 4.15 12.46
CA MET A 62 -19.50 3.90 13.42
C MET A 62 -19.18 2.82 14.44
N ALA A 63 -18.54 1.74 14.03
CA ALA A 63 -18.39 0.53 14.83
C ALA A 63 -17.02 0.42 15.53
N ALA A 64 -15.97 1.01 14.96
CA ALA A 64 -14.60 0.92 15.45
C ALA A 64 -13.76 2.14 15.03
N PRO A 65 -14.11 3.37 15.47
CA PRO A 65 -13.50 4.62 14.99
C PRO A 65 -12.00 4.74 15.30
N GLU A 66 -11.47 3.91 16.18
CA GLU A 66 -10.04 3.83 16.50
C GLU A 66 -9.25 2.94 15.50
N MET A 67 -9.94 2.16 14.66
CA MET A 67 -9.30 1.27 13.70
C MET A 67 -9.03 1.99 12.38
N GLU A 68 -7.77 1.99 11.97
CA GLU A 68 -7.36 2.54 10.68
C GLU A 68 -7.76 1.62 9.51
N LEU A 69 -8.11 2.24 8.39
CA LEU A 69 -8.27 1.57 7.10
C LEU A 69 -7.05 1.83 6.23
N ALA A 70 -6.44 0.77 5.71
CA ALA A 70 -5.33 0.86 4.78
C ALA A 70 -5.51 -0.05 3.56
N VAL A 71 -4.83 0.28 2.48
CA VAL A 71 -4.81 -0.57 1.27
C VAL A 71 -3.42 -0.62 0.66
N ASP A 72 -3.08 -1.76 0.05
CA ASP A 72 -1.94 -1.83 -0.87
C ASP A 72 -2.39 -1.48 -2.28
N VAL A 73 -1.60 -0.66 -2.96
CA VAL A 73 -1.86 -0.23 -4.34
C VAL A 73 -0.58 -0.34 -5.18
N PRO A 74 -0.69 -0.70 -6.46
CA PRO A 74 0.46 -0.67 -7.34
C PRO A 74 0.82 0.78 -7.69
N PHE A 75 2.10 1.09 -7.77
CA PHE A 75 2.62 2.43 -8.09
C PHE A 75 2.07 3.04 -9.38
N TRP A 76 1.62 2.21 -10.33
CA TRP A 76 1.14 2.67 -11.64
C TRP A 76 -0.34 3.10 -11.67
N TRP A 77 -1.07 3.06 -10.56
CA TRP A 77 -2.43 3.65 -10.47
C TRP A 77 -2.41 5.18 -10.50
N ASP A 78 -1.25 5.77 -10.43
CA ASP A 78 -1.00 7.22 -10.59
C ASP A 78 -0.97 7.70 -12.04
N LYS A 79 -1.12 6.80 -13.03
CA LYS A 79 -1.10 7.18 -14.45
C LYS A 79 -2.42 7.79 -14.89
N THR A 80 -2.34 8.74 -15.83
CA THR A 80 -3.51 9.44 -16.38
C THR A 80 -4.53 8.52 -17.04
N GLU A 81 -4.15 7.33 -17.51
CA GLU A 81 -5.07 6.33 -18.04
C GLU A 81 -6.05 5.77 -16.99
N PHE A 82 -5.76 5.96 -15.70
CA PHE A 82 -6.61 5.60 -14.57
C PHE A 82 -7.34 6.80 -13.97
N GLU A 83 -7.43 7.91 -14.70
CA GLU A 83 -8.25 9.05 -14.30
C GLU A 83 -9.74 8.71 -14.47
N ILE A 84 -10.51 8.96 -13.40
CA ILE A 84 -11.96 8.74 -13.41
C ILE A 84 -12.72 9.88 -12.73
N VAL A 85 -14.02 9.95 -13.01
CA VAL A 85 -14.95 10.76 -12.24
C VAL A 85 -15.66 9.86 -11.22
N PHE A 86 -15.53 10.22 -9.94
CA PHE A 86 -16.22 9.58 -8.84
C PHE A 86 -16.64 10.65 -7.82
N ASP A 87 -17.85 10.55 -7.28
CA ASP A 87 -18.45 11.55 -6.36
C ASP A 87 -18.35 12.99 -6.90
N GLY A 88 -18.54 13.16 -8.22
CA GLY A 88 -18.49 14.46 -8.88
C GLY A 88 -17.08 15.04 -9.07
N GLN A 89 -16.04 14.37 -8.63
CA GLN A 89 -14.66 14.83 -8.74
C GLN A 89 -13.90 14.01 -9.79
N LYS A 90 -13.11 14.70 -10.61
CA LYS A 90 -12.21 14.10 -11.59
C LYS A 90 -10.80 14.06 -11.02
N LYS A 91 -10.31 12.86 -10.74
CA LYS A 91 -8.98 12.61 -10.13
C LYS A 91 -8.37 11.33 -10.69
N LEU A 92 -7.08 11.13 -10.44
CA LEU A 92 -6.44 9.83 -10.61
C LEU A 92 -7.07 8.80 -9.66
N PHE A 93 -7.09 7.55 -10.09
CA PHE A 93 -7.69 6.48 -9.28
C PHE A 93 -7.05 6.37 -7.89
N VAL A 94 -5.71 6.45 -7.83
CA VAL A 94 -4.98 6.41 -6.56
C VAL A 94 -5.32 7.59 -5.63
N GLU A 95 -5.57 8.78 -6.18
CA GLU A 95 -5.98 9.95 -5.38
C GLU A 95 -7.38 9.75 -4.76
N HIS A 96 -8.31 9.17 -5.53
CA HIS A 96 -9.62 8.77 -4.99
C HIS A 96 -9.50 7.71 -3.89
N VAL A 97 -8.56 6.77 -4.03
CA VAL A 97 -8.30 5.77 -2.98
C VAL A 97 -7.71 6.46 -1.75
N GLN A 98 -6.76 7.37 -1.93
CA GLN A 98 -6.09 8.09 -0.84
C GLN A 98 -7.06 8.97 -0.02
N ASP A 99 -8.12 9.49 -0.63
CA ASP A 99 -9.18 10.23 0.07
C ASP A 99 -10.05 9.34 0.99
N ARG A 100 -9.97 8.02 0.88
CA ARG A 100 -10.89 7.05 1.50
C ARG A 100 -10.26 6.12 2.51
N VAL A 101 -8.96 6.25 2.70
CA VAL A 101 -8.19 5.40 3.61
C VAL A 101 -7.26 6.24 4.45
N ASP A 102 -6.86 5.74 5.61
CA ASP A 102 -5.91 6.43 6.48
C ASP A 102 -4.50 6.41 5.88
N TRP A 103 -4.14 5.33 5.17
CA TRP A 103 -2.85 5.25 4.51
C TRP A 103 -2.78 4.22 3.39
N LEU A 104 -1.86 4.45 2.46
CA LEU A 104 -1.53 3.58 1.33
C LEU A 104 -0.20 2.87 1.54
N GLY A 105 -0.17 1.57 1.31
CA GLY A 105 1.05 0.85 0.99
C GLY A 105 1.27 0.88 -0.52
N ILE A 106 2.37 1.47 -0.98
CA ILE A 106 2.67 1.52 -2.42
C ILE A 106 3.61 0.37 -2.77
N MET A 107 3.17 -0.51 -3.66
CA MET A 107 3.99 -1.60 -4.21
C MET A 107 5.08 -1.05 -5.14
N SER A 108 6.01 -0.28 -4.58
CA SER A 108 7.09 0.44 -5.26
C SER A 108 8.38 -0.38 -5.39
N TYR A 109 8.24 -1.68 -5.48
CA TYR A 109 9.32 -2.68 -5.42
C TYR A 109 10.47 -2.40 -6.40
N ARG A 110 11.60 -1.91 -5.88
CA ARG A 110 12.85 -1.67 -6.60
C ARG A 110 14.03 -1.86 -5.65
N ARG A 111 15.19 -2.21 -6.21
CA ARG A 111 16.46 -2.26 -5.47
C ARG A 111 17.11 -0.89 -5.30
N ASP A 112 16.94 -0.01 -6.28
CA ASP A 112 17.45 1.35 -6.22
C ASP A 112 16.48 2.26 -5.45
N PRO A 113 16.91 2.85 -4.31
CA PRO A 113 16.09 3.78 -3.53
C PRO A 113 15.59 4.98 -4.33
N SER A 114 16.38 5.47 -5.28
CA SER A 114 16.00 6.61 -6.11
C SER A 114 14.83 6.32 -7.03
N GLU A 115 14.70 5.07 -7.49
CA GLU A 115 13.54 4.62 -8.25
C GLU A 115 12.30 4.52 -7.36
N ILE A 116 12.43 3.99 -6.14
CA ILE A 116 11.31 3.94 -5.17
C ILE A 116 10.79 5.36 -4.89
N VAL A 117 11.70 6.32 -4.65
CA VAL A 117 11.33 7.72 -4.41
C VAL A 117 10.55 8.32 -5.58
N LYS A 118 10.93 7.99 -6.82
CA LYS A 118 10.21 8.44 -8.01
C LYS A 118 8.82 7.82 -8.13
N LEU A 119 8.70 6.52 -7.81
CA LEU A 119 7.46 5.77 -7.94
C LEU A 119 6.37 6.15 -6.93
N VAL A 120 6.72 6.83 -5.83
CA VAL A 120 5.76 7.27 -4.81
C VAL A 120 5.57 8.80 -4.80
N GLY A 121 6.16 9.47 -5.77
CA GLY A 121 6.21 10.95 -5.80
C GLY A 121 4.85 11.60 -5.96
N ILE A 122 3.94 11.01 -6.74
CA ILE A 122 2.59 11.54 -6.99
C ILE A 122 1.75 11.44 -5.72
N GLU A 123 1.74 10.29 -5.05
CA GLU A 123 1.00 10.07 -3.82
C GLU A 123 1.49 10.96 -2.67
N LEU A 124 2.82 11.14 -2.56
CA LEU A 124 3.39 12.06 -1.58
C LEU A 124 3.05 13.52 -1.86
N ASN A 125 3.05 13.92 -3.14
CA ASN A 125 2.64 15.26 -3.53
C ASN A 125 1.15 15.49 -3.23
N TYR A 126 0.30 14.50 -3.53
CA TYR A 126 -1.11 14.56 -3.20
C TYR A 126 -1.32 14.68 -1.68
N ALA A 127 -0.67 13.82 -0.89
CA ALA A 127 -0.71 13.87 0.57
C ALA A 127 -0.29 15.25 1.11
N SER A 128 0.76 15.85 0.52
CA SER A 128 1.23 17.19 0.90
C SER A 128 0.21 18.27 0.60
N ASN A 129 -0.41 18.23 -0.58
CA ASN A 129 -1.37 19.23 -1.01
C ASN A 129 -2.67 19.23 -0.19
N PHE A 130 -3.07 18.06 0.33
CA PHE A 130 -4.32 17.87 1.07
C PHE A 130 -4.12 17.63 2.57
N GLY A 131 -2.86 17.66 3.06
CA GLY A 131 -2.55 17.54 4.48
C GLY A 131 -2.71 16.12 5.05
N HIS A 132 -2.62 15.08 4.22
CA HIS A 132 -2.75 13.69 4.64
C HIS A 132 -1.46 13.20 5.31
N LEU A 133 -1.29 13.54 6.58
CA LEU A 133 -0.10 13.17 7.35
C LEU A 133 0.01 11.66 7.52
N ARG A 134 1.24 11.12 7.39
CA ARG A 134 1.54 9.70 7.62
C ARG A 134 0.67 8.74 6.79
N SER A 135 0.34 9.13 5.55
CA SER A 135 -0.61 8.41 4.70
C SER A 135 0.03 7.61 3.56
N VAL A 136 1.35 7.69 3.36
CA VAL A 136 2.04 6.98 2.28
C VAL A 136 3.15 6.09 2.85
N ALA A 137 3.15 4.82 2.47
CA ALA A 137 4.17 3.85 2.87
C ALA A 137 4.79 3.18 1.62
N PRO A 138 5.97 3.63 1.16
CA PRO A 138 6.71 2.94 0.10
C PRO A 138 7.13 1.53 0.54
N SER A 139 7.18 0.58 -0.40
CA SER A 139 7.49 -0.81 -0.10
C SER A 139 8.73 -1.33 -0.81
N MET A 140 9.43 -2.24 -0.15
CA MET A 140 10.55 -3.03 -0.68
C MET A 140 10.19 -4.51 -0.66
N GLU A 141 10.62 -5.26 -1.70
CA GLU A 141 10.38 -6.70 -1.83
C GLU A 141 11.62 -7.50 -1.44
N THR A 142 11.43 -8.57 -0.66
CA THR A 142 12.51 -9.48 -0.20
C THR A 142 12.33 -10.93 -0.64
N GLY A 143 11.22 -11.26 -1.30
CA GLY A 143 10.94 -12.59 -1.84
C GLY A 143 11.92 -12.99 -2.95
N ASN A 144 12.15 -14.28 -3.11
CA ASN A 144 13.00 -14.79 -4.17
C ASN A 144 12.25 -14.80 -5.51
N ILE A 145 12.37 -13.69 -6.25
CA ILE A 145 11.76 -13.51 -7.57
C ILE A 145 12.82 -13.80 -8.63
N SER A 146 12.49 -14.70 -9.56
CA SER A 146 13.39 -15.12 -10.64
C SER A 146 12.99 -14.51 -12.00
N GLY A 147 13.90 -14.62 -12.98
CA GLY A 147 13.63 -14.19 -14.35
C GLY A 147 13.72 -12.68 -14.54
N LYS A 148 12.93 -12.16 -15.47
CA LYS A 148 12.99 -10.75 -15.91
C LYS A 148 12.61 -9.75 -14.80
N GLU A 149 11.86 -10.19 -13.80
CA GLU A 149 11.38 -9.35 -12.70
C GLU A 149 12.28 -9.40 -11.46
N ALA A 150 13.39 -10.17 -11.51
CA ALA A 150 14.30 -10.28 -10.36
C ALA A 150 14.83 -8.92 -9.84
N TYR A 151 14.86 -7.89 -10.69
CA TYR A 151 15.34 -6.55 -10.33
C TYR A 151 14.46 -5.82 -9.30
N ILE A 152 13.21 -6.25 -9.10
CA ILE A 152 12.30 -5.61 -8.15
C ILE A 152 12.52 -6.10 -6.72
N SER A 153 13.19 -7.24 -6.51
CA SER A 153 13.36 -7.88 -5.20
C SER A 153 14.81 -7.94 -4.75
N PHE A 154 14.99 -7.90 -3.43
CA PHE A 154 16.27 -8.18 -2.76
C PHE A 154 16.51 -9.67 -2.51
N GLY A 155 15.55 -10.54 -2.81
CA GLY A 155 15.78 -11.99 -2.75
C GLY A 155 17.00 -12.41 -3.59
N GLY A 156 17.95 -13.14 -2.98
CA GLY A 156 19.21 -13.53 -3.61
C GLY A 156 20.27 -12.41 -3.75
N VAL A 157 20.03 -11.22 -3.20
CA VAL A 157 20.98 -10.10 -3.17
C VAL A 157 21.66 -10.05 -1.80
N PRO A 158 22.96 -9.71 -1.69
CA PRO A 158 23.64 -9.60 -0.39
C PRO A 158 22.91 -8.67 0.58
N VAL A 159 22.68 -9.08 1.83
CA VAL A 159 21.97 -8.31 2.87
C VAL A 159 22.57 -6.92 3.08
N LYS A 160 23.87 -6.74 2.88
CA LYS A 160 24.53 -5.44 2.94
C LYS A 160 23.92 -4.44 1.95
N GLN A 161 23.57 -4.90 0.74
CA GLN A 161 22.94 -4.04 -0.28
C GLN A 161 21.51 -3.68 0.14
N PHE A 162 20.72 -4.64 0.61
CA PHE A 162 19.38 -4.37 1.15
C PHE A 162 19.42 -3.33 2.28
N ARG A 163 20.30 -3.55 3.28
CA ARG A 163 20.45 -2.61 4.40
C ARG A 163 20.88 -1.21 3.94
N SER A 164 21.78 -1.13 2.95
CA SER A 164 22.19 0.15 2.38
C SER A 164 21.02 0.87 1.72
N SER A 165 20.22 0.17 0.90
CA SER A 165 19.04 0.74 0.24
C SER A 165 17.97 1.16 1.25
N LEU A 166 17.68 0.34 2.25
CA LEU A 166 16.75 0.66 3.32
C LEU A 166 17.18 1.89 4.12
N ASN A 167 18.48 1.98 4.48
CA ASN A 167 19.01 3.16 5.19
C ASN A 167 18.94 4.42 4.32
N SER A 168 19.19 4.31 3.02
CA SER A 168 19.05 5.44 2.09
C SER A 168 17.61 5.96 2.07
N LEU A 169 16.61 5.07 1.97
CA LEU A 169 15.19 5.46 2.03
C LEU A 169 14.82 6.08 3.38
N ARG A 170 15.28 5.49 4.49
CA ARG A 170 15.05 6.03 5.84
C ARG A 170 15.59 7.45 5.98
N ASN A 171 16.79 7.71 5.46
CA ASN A 171 17.39 9.04 5.48
C ASN A 171 16.61 10.02 4.59
N THR A 172 16.22 9.60 3.39
CA THR A 172 15.42 10.41 2.46
C THR A 172 14.10 10.85 3.08
N TYR A 173 13.44 9.97 3.82
CA TYR A 173 12.12 10.24 4.39
C TYR A 173 12.13 10.64 5.88
N ALA A 174 13.30 10.79 6.51
CA ALA A 174 13.43 11.02 7.95
C ALA A 174 12.57 12.19 8.49
N ASN A 175 12.42 13.25 7.69
CA ASN A 175 11.68 14.45 8.04
C ASN A 175 10.45 14.67 7.15
N ASN A 176 10.00 13.68 6.40
CA ASN A 176 8.82 13.80 5.56
C ASN A 176 7.57 13.43 6.38
N PRO A 177 6.69 14.40 6.72
CA PRO A 177 5.55 14.16 7.60
C PRO A 177 4.45 13.31 6.94
N TYR A 178 4.48 13.13 5.62
CA TYR A 178 3.49 12.39 4.85
C TYR A 178 3.83 10.91 4.72
N VAL A 179 5.11 10.54 4.95
CA VAL A 179 5.54 9.14 4.97
C VAL A 179 5.20 8.51 6.32
N ARG A 180 4.49 7.40 6.28
CA ARG A 180 4.13 6.62 7.46
C ARG A 180 5.26 5.72 7.94
N CYS A 181 5.77 4.90 7.04
CA CYS A 181 6.85 3.94 7.27
C CYS A 181 7.39 3.46 5.92
N ILE A 182 8.42 2.64 5.94
CA ILE A 182 8.85 1.83 4.79
C ILE A 182 8.38 0.39 5.07
N MET A 183 7.58 -0.15 4.17
CA MET A 183 7.08 -1.53 4.28
C MET A 183 8.07 -2.52 3.67
N LEU A 184 8.14 -3.70 4.25
CA LEU A 184 8.96 -4.82 3.76
C LEU A 184 8.05 -5.99 3.44
N HIS A 185 7.98 -6.36 2.19
CA HIS A 185 7.20 -7.49 1.72
C HIS A 185 8.14 -8.70 1.51
N HIS A 186 7.84 -9.84 2.08
CA HIS A 186 6.93 -10.08 3.19
C HIS A 186 7.71 -10.70 4.38
N TYR A 187 7.05 -10.88 5.52
CA TYR A 187 7.69 -11.29 6.77
C TYR A 187 8.54 -12.58 6.63
N ASP A 188 7.96 -13.64 6.05
CA ASP A 188 8.67 -14.92 5.96
C ASP A 188 9.88 -14.85 5.02
N SER A 189 9.79 -14.16 3.89
CA SER A 189 10.93 -13.97 2.98
C SER A 189 12.00 -13.10 3.61
N LEU A 190 11.62 -12.03 4.31
CA LEU A 190 12.58 -11.18 5.03
C LEU A 190 13.29 -11.97 6.13
N ARG A 191 12.56 -12.77 6.91
CA ARG A 191 13.13 -13.61 7.96
C ARG A 191 14.12 -14.60 7.38
N ALA A 192 13.73 -15.39 6.38
CA ALA A 192 14.60 -16.34 5.71
C ALA A 192 15.85 -15.67 5.14
N TYR A 193 15.68 -14.53 4.49
CA TYR A 193 16.76 -13.73 3.91
C TYR A 193 17.76 -13.21 4.96
N LEU A 194 17.29 -12.84 6.16
CA LEU A 194 18.16 -12.43 7.26
C LEU A 194 18.84 -13.61 7.93
N ASP A 195 18.14 -14.74 8.11
CA ASP A 195 18.66 -15.94 8.77
C ASP A 195 19.81 -16.58 7.97
N GLU A 196 19.73 -16.59 6.63
CA GLU A 196 20.80 -17.07 5.75
C GLU A 196 22.14 -16.34 5.97
N THR A 197 22.10 -15.10 6.44
CA THR A 197 23.30 -14.29 6.69
C THR A 197 23.90 -14.45 8.08
N PHE A 198 23.17 -14.98 9.04
CA PHE A 198 23.69 -15.32 10.36
C PHE A 198 24.30 -16.71 10.40
N SER A 199 24.15 -17.49 9.33
CA SER A 199 24.64 -18.87 9.20
C SER A 199 25.96 -18.96 8.43
N GLN A 200 26.53 -17.85 7.98
CA GLN A 200 27.86 -17.70 7.34
C GLN A 200 28.82 -16.93 8.24
#